data_2eb4571f71046b4c2ea6dcc71df2bf93
#
_entry.id   2eb4571f71046b4c2ea6dcc71df2bf93
#
_cell.length_a   1.000
_cell.length_b   1.000
_cell.length_c   1.000
_cell.angle_alpha   90.00
_cell.angle_beta   90.00
_cell.angle_gamma   90.00
#
_symmetry.space_group_name_H-M   'P 1'
#
loop_
_entity.id
_entity.type
_entity.pdbx_description
1 polymer ?
#
loop_
_entity_poly.entity_id
_entity_poly.type
_entity_poly.pdbx_seq_one_letter_code
_entity_poly.pdbx_strand_id
1 'polypeptide(L)' 'DSTAMNALFNLTKVCENKGITLVFSHVNKQPMNVMKKSGFVDLVGRENFCPNISAALKHAEELIQ' A
#
# COMPACT_ATOMS: atom_id res chain seq x y z
N ASP A 1 6.57 -14.34 -1.88
CA ASP A 1 8.00 -14.56 -1.70
C ASP A 1 8.77 -13.24 -1.64
N SER A 2 10.07 -13.32 -1.39
CA SER A 2 10.90 -12.11 -1.23
C SER A 2 11.03 -11.30 -2.52
N THR A 3 10.92 -11.93 -3.69
CA THR A 3 11.00 -11.22 -4.97
C THR A 3 9.82 -10.27 -5.14
N ALA A 4 8.60 -10.75 -4.84
CA ALA A 4 7.41 -9.92 -4.94
C ALA A 4 7.48 -8.74 -3.96
N MET A 5 7.91 -9.00 -2.73
CA MET A 5 8.05 -7.92 -1.75
C MET A 5 9.11 -6.92 -2.14
N ASN A 6 10.23 -7.38 -2.72
CA ASN A 6 11.27 -6.47 -3.20
C ASN A 6 10.73 -5.54 -4.29
N ALA A 7 9.93 -6.08 -5.20
CA ALA A 7 9.30 -5.26 -6.25
C ALA A 7 8.39 -4.20 -5.66
N LEU A 8 7.59 -4.57 -4.63
CA LEU A 8 6.71 -3.61 -3.96
C LEU A 8 7.49 -2.52 -3.22
N PHE A 9 8.57 -2.90 -2.53
CA PHE A 9 9.42 -1.92 -1.86
C PHE A 9 10.05 -0.94 -2.87
N ASN A 10 10.54 -1.46 -4.00
CA ASN A 10 11.13 -0.62 -5.05
C ASN A 10 10.09 0.34 -5.65
N LEU A 11 8.88 -0.16 -5.91
CA LEU A 11 7.78 0.68 -6.41
C LEU A 11 7.46 1.81 -5.42
N THR A 12 7.43 1.49 -4.13
CA THR A 12 7.16 2.49 -3.09
C THR A 12 8.21 3.59 -3.09
N LYS A 13 9.49 3.24 -3.26
CA LYS A 13 10.56 4.22 -3.34
C LYS A 13 10.38 5.17 -4.53
N VAL A 14 10.05 4.61 -5.69
CA VAL A 14 9.80 5.40 -6.90
C VAL A 14 8.63 6.36 -6.66
N CYS A 15 7.56 5.87 -6.07
CA CYS A 15 6.38 6.68 -5.78
C CYS A 15 6.69 7.80 -4.79
N GLU A 16 7.42 7.49 -3.71
CA GLU A 16 7.83 8.50 -2.75
C GLU A 16 8.63 9.63 -3.40
N ASN A 17 9.58 9.28 -4.26
CA ASN A 17 10.41 10.26 -4.93
C ASN A 17 9.60 11.17 -5.87
N LYS A 18 8.46 10.69 -6.35
CA LYS A 18 7.58 11.44 -7.24
C LYS A 18 6.40 12.10 -6.53
N GLY A 19 6.31 11.96 -5.21
CA GLY A 19 5.20 12.50 -4.44
C GLY A 19 3.89 11.76 -4.67
N ILE A 20 3.95 10.48 -5.04
CA ILE A 20 2.78 9.65 -5.30
C ILE A 20 2.51 8.78 -4.08
N THR A 21 1.28 8.80 -3.58
CA THR A 21 0.85 7.93 -2.48
C THR A 21 0.21 6.67 -3.05
N LEU A 22 0.68 5.50 -2.59
CA LEU A 22 0.07 4.22 -2.95
C LEU A 22 -1.08 3.92 -2.01
N VAL A 23 -2.22 3.54 -2.58
CA VAL A 23 -3.39 3.10 -1.83
C VAL A 23 -3.73 1.69 -2.29
N PHE A 24 -3.89 0.78 -1.33
CA PHE A 24 -4.21 -0.61 -1.60
C PHE A 24 -5.64 -0.92 -1.20
N SER A 25 -6.32 -1.74 -1.97
CA SER A 25 -7.66 -2.19 -1.62
C SER A 25 -7.77 -3.70 -1.71
N HIS A 26 -8.60 -4.27 -0.83
CA HIS A 26 -9.01 -5.67 -0.93
C HIS A 26 -7.83 -6.65 -0.90
N VAL A 27 -6.81 -6.36 -0.10
CA VAL A 27 -5.67 -7.27 0.06
C VAL A 27 -6.11 -8.47 0.89
N ASN A 28 -5.92 -9.67 0.35
CA ASN A 28 -6.29 -10.90 1.03
C ASN A 28 -5.43 -11.12 2.27
N LYS A 29 -5.94 -11.95 3.19
CA LYS A 29 -5.33 -12.15 4.50
C LYS A 29 -3.87 -12.63 4.43
N GLN A 30 -3.57 -13.59 3.56
CA GLN A 30 -2.22 -14.16 3.47
C GLN A 30 -1.20 -13.13 2.96
N PRO A 31 -1.42 -12.46 1.81
CA PRO A 31 -0.52 -11.38 1.40
C PRO A 31 -0.43 -10.26 2.44
N MET A 32 -1.53 -9.93 3.11
CA MET A 32 -1.53 -8.90 4.14
C MET A 32 -0.59 -9.27 5.29
N ASN A 33 -0.58 -10.54 5.71
CA ASN A 33 0.32 -11.00 6.77
C ASN A 33 1.79 -10.85 6.36
N VAL A 34 2.12 -11.16 5.11
CA VAL A 34 3.48 -10.98 4.59
C VAL A 34 3.85 -9.50 4.58
N MET A 35 2.95 -8.66 4.14
CA MET A 35 3.18 -7.21 4.09
C MET A 35 3.39 -6.63 5.49
N LYS A 36 2.62 -7.08 6.47
CA LYS A 36 2.79 -6.65 7.87
C LYS A 36 4.13 -7.08 8.43
N LYS A 37 4.47 -8.34 8.26
CA LYS A 37 5.71 -8.91 8.82
C LYS A 37 6.96 -8.30 8.20
N SER A 38 6.90 -7.93 6.93
CA SER A 38 8.05 -7.34 6.23
C SER A 38 8.24 -5.85 6.55
N GLY A 39 7.29 -5.22 7.26
CA GLY A 39 7.31 -3.79 7.53
C GLY A 39 6.72 -2.95 6.42
N PHE A 40 6.23 -3.57 5.36
CA PHE A 40 5.69 -2.84 4.21
C PHE A 40 4.44 -2.02 4.56
N VAL A 41 3.55 -2.59 5.38
CA VAL A 41 2.33 -1.87 5.80
C VAL A 41 2.70 -0.60 6.57
N ASP A 42 3.68 -0.69 7.45
CA ASP A 42 4.12 0.49 8.21
C ASP A 42 4.82 1.53 7.32
N LEU A 43 5.56 1.07 6.32
CA LEU A 43 6.22 1.98 5.37
C LEU A 43 5.21 2.76 4.53
N VAL A 44 4.21 2.08 3.98
CA VAL A 44 3.17 2.71 3.14
C VAL A 44 2.20 3.52 4.00
N GLY A 45 1.91 3.03 5.20
CA GLY A 45 0.93 3.60 6.10
C GLY A 45 -0.33 2.75 6.15
N ARG A 46 -0.75 2.39 7.36
CA ARG A 46 -1.91 1.53 7.56
C ARG A 46 -3.18 2.12 6.99
N GLU A 47 -3.30 3.45 7.05
CA GLU A 47 -4.46 4.18 6.54
C GLU A 47 -4.63 4.03 5.03
N ASN A 48 -3.58 3.62 4.32
CA ASN A 48 -3.59 3.45 2.87
C ASN A 48 -3.98 2.03 2.44
N PHE A 49 -4.34 1.17 3.40
CA PHE A 49 -4.85 -0.17 3.14
C PHE A 49 -6.33 -0.21 3.44
N CYS A 50 -7.13 -0.31 2.40
CA CYS A 50 -8.59 -0.17 2.50
C CYS A 50 -9.29 -1.51 2.24
N PRO A 51 -10.47 -1.75 2.86
CA PRO A 51 -11.14 -3.05 2.74
C PRO A 51 -11.77 -3.31 1.38
N ASN A 52 -12.06 -2.27 0.61
CA ASN A 52 -12.71 -2.41 -0.70
C ASN A 52 -12.39 -1.20 -1.57
N ILE A 53 -12.75 -1.29 -2.84
CA ILE A 53 -12.43 -0.25 -3.81
C ILE A 53 -13.13 1.07 -3.51
N SER A 54 -14.37 1.04 -3.01
CA SER A 54 -15.10 2.26 -2.65
C SER A 54 -14.37 3.03 -1.56
N ALA A 55 -13.93 2.33 -0.51
CA ALA A 55 -13.16 2.96 0.56
C ALA A 55 -11.83 3.50 0.05
N ALA A 56 -11.16 2.76 -0.84
CA ALA A 56 -9.89 3.19 -1.40
C ALA A 56 -10.04 4.45 -2.25
N LEU A 57 -11.08 4.52 -3.06
CA LEU A 57 -11.34 5.71 -3.89
C LEU A 57 -11.67 6.92 -3.05
N LYS A 58 -12.48 6.73 -2.01
CA LYS A 58 -12.80 7.83 -1.08
C LYS A 58 -11.54 8.34 -0.39
N HIS A 59 -10.70 7.42 0.09
CA HIS A 59 -9.45 7.77 0.74
C HIS A 59 -8.52 8.52 -0.23
N ALA A 60 -8.41 8.04 -1.47
CA ALA A 60 -7.58 8.68 -2.48
C ALA A 60 -8.05 10.11 -2.77
N GLU A 61 -9.38 10.31 -2.86
CA GLU A 61 -9.95 11.66 -3.04
C GLU A 61 -9.54 12.59 -1.90
N GLU A 62 -9.58 12.11 -0.67
CA GLU A 62 -9.21 12.91 0.50
C GLU A 62 -7.73 13.30 0.46
N LEU A 63 -6.88 12.44 -0.08
CA LEU A 63 -5.45 12.73 -0.18
C LEU A 63 -5.11 13.84 -1.16
N ILE A 64 -5.93 14.05 -2.18
CA ILE A 64 -5.67 15.06 -3.21
C ILE A 64 -6.42 16.37 -3.00
N GLN A 65 -7.13 16.50 -1.90
CA GLN A 65 -7.83 17.74 -1.55
C GLN A 65 -6.90 18.81 -1.01
#